data_017279e2757ab05d55a8a4309b430833
#
_entry.id   017279e2757ab05d55a8a4309b430833
#
_cell.length_a   1.000
_cell.length_b   1.000
_cell.length_c   1.000
_cell.angle_alpha   90.00
_cell.angle_beta   90.00
_cell.angle_gamma   90.00
#
_symmetry.space_group_name_H-M   'P 1'
#
loop_
_entity.id
_entity.type
_entity.pdbx_description
1 polymer ?
#
loop_
_entity_poly.entity_id
_entity_poly.type
_entity_poly.pdbx_seq_one_letter_code
_entity_poly.pdbx_strand_id
1 'polypeptide(L)'
;MIKKFFHQFASPKSYFLIANRFGKPILFFFFLFYMASLVWGLFFTPPDVIQGDSYRIIYMHVPASFMAQILFVAMAASSAVFLIWRLKLAAYVSKSIAPIGALVTFFALFSGSVWGIPTWGTWWQWDARITSTLILFIMSVSYTHLTLPTME
;
A
#
# COMPACT_ATOMS: atom_id res chain seq x y z
N MET A 1 -5.99 18.99 28.54
CA MET A 1 -4.94 17.97 28.44
C MET A 1 -4.93 17.33 27.06
N ILE A 2 -6.04 16.89 26.51
CA ILE A 2 -6.20 16.22 25.20
C ILE A 2 -5.73 17.08 24.02
N LYS A 3 -6.08 18.38 23.96
CA LYS A 3 -5.62 19.31 22.91
C LYS A 3 -4.08 19.45 22.83
N LYS A 4 -3.38 19.53 23.99
CA LYS A 4 -1.90 19.58 24.00
C LYS A 4 -1.27 18.30 23.48
N PHE A 5 -1.85 17.15 23.81
CA PHE A 5 -1.39 15.84 23.32
C PHE A 5 -1.52 15.75 21.79
N PHE A 6 -2.69 16.10 21.23
CA PHE A 6 -2.88 16.11 19.78
C PHE A 6 -1.96 17.09 19.05
N HIS A 7 -1.77 18.29 19.56
CA HIS A 7 -0.85 19.27 18.96
C HIS A 7 0.61 18.82 19.00
N GLN A 8 1.01 18.08 20.02
CA GLN A 8 2.37 17.57 20.14
C GLN A 8 2.67 16.50 19.08
N PHE A 9 1.73 15.59 18.80
CA PHE A 9 1.87 14.57 17.78
C PHE A 9 1.60 15.07 16.35
N ALA A 10 0.79 16.11 16.19
CA ALA A 10 0.51 16.74 14.90
C ALA A 10 1.63 17.68 14.41
N SER A 11 2.71 17.88 15.17
CA SER A 11 3.83 18.69 14.72
C SER A 11 4.77 17.89 13.83
N PRO A 12 5.21 18.45 12.67
CA PRO A 12 6.18 17.76 11.79
C PRO A 12 7.48 17.37 12.49
N LYS A 13 7.94 18.18 13.45
CA LYS A 13 9.15 17.91 14.24
C LYS A 13 9.02 16.66 15.10
N SER A 14 7.92 16.52 15.84
CA SER A 14 7.68 15.35 16.69
C SER A 14 7.50 14.08 15.86
N TYR A 15 6.77 14.18 14.74
CA TYR A 15 6.64 13.07 13.78
C TYR A 15 8.01 12.61 13.26
N PHE A 16 8.86 13.54 12.85
CA PHE A 16 10.19 13.23 12.33
C PHE A 16 11.08 12.50 13.38
N LEU A 17 11.04 12.96 14.63
CA LEU A 17 11.79 12.32 15.72
C LEU A 17 11.31 10.88 15.98
N ILE A 18 9.99 10.66 16.01
CA ILE A 18 9.38 9.34 16.20
C ILE A 18 9.70 8.43 15.01
N ALA A 19 9.52 8.94 13.79
CA ALA A 19 9.79 8.18 12.58
C ALA A 19 11.27 7.77 12.46
N ASN A 20 12.21 8.64 12.79
CA ASN A 20 13.64 8.29 12.79
C ASN A 20 14.02 7.28 13.87
N ARG A 21 13.37 7.36 15.04
CA ARG A 21 13.67 6.44 16.13
C ARG A 21 13.13 5.03 15.90
N PHE A 22 11.90 4.94 15.43
CA PHE A 22 11.19 3.67 15.31
C PHE A 22 11.05 3.15 13.88
N GLY A 23 11.14 4.02 12.88
CA GLY A 23 10.90 3.64 11.48
C GLY A 23 11.90 2.59 10.98
N LYS A 24 13.19 2.78 11.20
CA LYS A 24 14.22 1.83 10.75
C LYS A 24 14.06 0.44 11.38
N PRO A 25 13.94 0.28 12.71
CA PRO A 25 13.73 -1.04 13.30
C PRO A 25 12.40 -1.67 12.88
N ILE A 26 11.33 -0.89 12.78
CA ILE A 26 10.03 -1.41 12.28
C ILE A 26 10.17 -1.94 10.85
N LEU A 27 10.79 -1.19 9.94
CA LEU A 27 11.04 -1.62 8.57
C LEU A 27 11.91 -2.88 8.50
N PHE A 28 12.95 -2.96 9.33
CA PHE A 28 13.83 -4.14 9.39
C PHE A 28 13.04 -5.39 9.80
N PHE A 29 12.30 -5.33 10.89
CA PHE A 29 11.50 -6.48 11.36
C PHE A 29 10.36 -6.81 10.38
N PHE A 30 9.69 -5.80 9.81
CA PHE A 30 8.69 -6.02 8.77
C PHE A 30 9.29 -6.78 7.58
N PHE A 31 10.42 -6.32 7.06
CA PHE A 31 11.07 -6.97 5.93
C PHE A 31 11.52 -8.40 6.27
N LEU A 32 12.11 -8.60 7.45
CA LEU A 32 12.54 -9.91 7.93
C LEU A 32 11.37 -10.91 7.99
N PHE A 33 10.26 -10.53 8.65
CA PHE A 33 9.09 -11.39 8.77
C PHE A 33 8.38 -11.60 7.43
N TYR A 34 8.31 -10.58 6.60
CA TYR A 34 7.72 -10.69 5.27
C TYR A 34 8.52 -11.65 4.38
N MET A 35 9.85 -11.53 4.36
CA MET A 35 10.70 -12.45 3.60
C MET A 35 10.63 -13.88 4.14
N ALA A 36 10.63 -14.07 5.45
CA ALA A 36 10.44 -15.38 6.05
C ALA A 36 9.09 -16.00 5.67
N SER A 37 8.01 -15.21 5.70
CA SER A 37 6.68 -15.63 5.27
C SER A 37 6.62 -16.00 3.78
N LEU A 38 7.27 -15.21 2.92
CA LEU A 38 7.35 -15.51 1.48
C LEU A 38 8.11 -16.81 1.21
N VAL A 39 9.29 -16.97 1.83
CA VAL A 39 10.08 -18.21 1.68
C VAL A 39 9.28 -19.42 2.16
N TRP A 40 8.66 -19.31 3.33
CA TRP A 40 7.82 -20.39 3.85
C TRP A 40 6.63 -20.71 2.92
N GLY A 41 5.91 -19.68 2.50
CA GLY A 41 4.73 -19.80 1.63
C GLY A 41 5.06 -20.39 0.26
N LEU A 42 6.16 -19.94 -0.36
CA LEU A 42 6.50 -20.37 -1.72
C LEU A 42 7.14 -21.77 -1.78
N PHE A 43 7.90 -22.16 -0.76
CA PHE A 43 8.71 -23.38 -0.84
C PHE A 43 8.25 -24.51 0.09
N PHE A 44 7.60 -24.20 1.21
CA PHE A 44 7.28 -25.21 2.24
C PHE A 44 5.78 -25.51 2.37
N THR A 45 4.90 -24.68 1.80
CA THR A 45 3.45 -24.96 1.84
C THR A 45 3.09 -26.04 0.84
N PRO A 46 2.20 -27.00 1.20
CA PRO A 46 1.71 -27.99 0.25
C PRO A 46 0.92 -27.31 -0.89
N PRO A 47 0.91 -27.88 -2.10
CA PRO A 47 0.09 -27.39 -3.18
C PRO A 47 -1.40 -27.50 -2.84
N ASP A 48 -2.20 -26.57 -3.37
CA ASP A 48 -3.67 -26.63 -3.23
C ASP A 48 -4.26 -27.77 -4.07
N VAL A 49 -5.36 -28.36 -3.59
CA VAL A 49 -6.01 -29.52 -4.25
C VAL A 49 -6.58 -29.16 -5.62
N ILE A 50 -7.03 -27.91 -5.82
CA ILE A 50 -7.67 -27.44 -7.06
C ILE A 50 -6.68 -26.67 -7.93
N GLN A 51 -5.93 -25.75 -7.33
CA GLN A 51 -5.06 -24.80 -8.04
C GLN A 51 -3.60 -25.26 -8.15
N GLY A 52 -3.24 -26.37 -7.47
CA GLY A 52 -1.86 -26.85 -7.46
C GLY A 52 -0.88 -25.80 -6.92
N ASP A 53 0.29 -25.70 -7.53
CA ASP A 53 1.34 -24.77 -7.12
C ASP A 53 1.00 -23.29 -7.41
N SER A 54 0.07 -22.98 -8.32
CA SER A 54 -0.33 -21.62 -8.63
C SER A 54 -0.98 -20.90 -7.45
N TYR A 55 -1.56 -21.65 -6.50
CA TYR A 55 -2.08 -21.12 -5.25
C TYR A 55 -1.04 -20.32 -4.45
N ARG A 56 0.24 -20.65 -4.55
CA ARG A 56 1.31 -19.99 -3.80
C ARG A 56 1.45 -18.49 -4.08
N ILE A 57 0.90 -18.02 -5.21
CA ILE A 57 0.83 -16.57 -5.52
C ILE A 57 0.08 -15.79 -4.44
N ILE A 58 -0.82 -16.44 -3.68
CA ILE A 58 -1.57 -15.82 -2.57
C ILE A 58 -0.65 -15.10 -1.57
N TYR A 59 0.54 -15.65 -1.28
CA TYR A 59 1.48 -15.10 -0.33
C TYR A 59 2.12 -13.77 -0.77
N MET A 60 2.08 -13.46 -2.05
CA MET A 60 2.49 -12.17 -2.61
C MET A 60 1.29 -11.27 -2.91
N HIS A 61 0.27 -11.82 -3.56
CA HIS A 61 -0.87 -11.07 -4.04
C HIS A 61 -1.74 -10.52 -2.92
N VAL A 62 -2.09 -11.34 -1.94
CA VAL A 62 -3.00 -10.92 -0.85
C VAL A 62 -2.40 -9.83 0.02
N PRO A 63 -1.15 -9.92 0.53
CA PRO A 63 -0.53 -8.82 1.26
C PRO A 63 -0.43 -7.53 0.42
N ALA A 64 -0.08 -7.62 -0.86
CA ALA A 64 -0.02 -6.45 -1.74
C ALA A 64 -1.41 -5.79 -1.91
N SER A 65 -2.46 -6.59 -2.11
CA SER A 65 -3.82 -6.09 -2.28
C SER A 65 -4.35 -5.42 -1.00
N PHE A 66 -4.14 -6.03 0.17
CA PHE A 66 -4.51 -5.42 1.45
C PHE A 66 -3.73 -4.13 1.72
N MET A 67 -2.43 -4.13 1.47
CA MET A 67 -1.59 -2.95 1.65
C MET A 67 -2.04 -1.81 0.72
N ALA A 68 -2.35 -2.10 -0.54
CA ALA A 68 -2.88 -1.12 -1.48
C ALA A 68 -4.16 -0.46 -0.92
N GLN A 69 -5.12 -1.26 -0.44
CA GLN A 69 -6.36 -0.74 0.14
C GLN A 69 -6.11 0.13 1.37
N ILE A 70 -5.27 -0.31 2.30
CA ILE A 70 -4.91 0.45 3.51
C ILE A 70 -4.27 1.79 3.13
N LEU A 71 -3.36 1.80 2.16
CA LEU A 71 -2.69 3.02 1.71
C LEU A 71 -3.67 4.00 1.04
N PHE A 72 -4.63 3.52 0.26
CA PHE A 72 -5.67 4.38 -0.32
C PHE A 72 -6.59 4.98 0.74
N VAL A 73 -7.03 4.18 1.72
CA VAL A 73 -7.84 4.68 2.83
C VAL A 73 -7.06 5.71 3.65
N ALA A 74 -5.79 5.45 3.95
CA ALA A 74 -4.92 6.38 4.67
C ALA A 74 -4.69 7.69 3.88
N MET A 75 -4.50 7.59 2.57
CA MET A 75 -4.36 8.76 1.69
C MET A 75 -5.65 9.59 1.65
N ALA A 76 -6.81 8.94 1.51
CA ALA A 76 -8.11 9.61 1.52
C ALA A 76 -8.39 10.29 2.88
N ALA A 77 -8.14 9.60 3.98
CA ALA A 77 -8.30 10.15 5.33
C ALA A 77 -7.36 11.35 5.56
N SER A 78 -6.10 11.22 5.18
CA SER A 78 -5.12 12.32 5.30
C SER A 78 -5.51 13.52 4.44
N SER A 79 -5.99 13.29 3.22
CA SER A 79 -6.48 14.36 2.33
C SER A 79 -7.73 15.04 2.90
N ALA A 80 -8.66 14.29 3.49
CA ALA A 80 -9.82 14.86 4.17
C ALA A 80 -9.42 15.71 5.38
N VAL A 81 -8.48 15.23 6.20
CA VAL A 81 -7.93 15.98 7.34
C VAL A 81 -7.27 17.29 6.86
N PHE A 82 -6.54 17.25 5.77
CA PHE A 82 -5.95 18.46 5.18
C PHE A 82 -7.03 19.44 4.70
N LEU A 83 -8.05 18.97 4.01
CA LEU A 83 -9.12 19.82 3.47
C LEU A 83 -9.94 20.49 4.59
N ILE A 84 -10.28 19.74 5.66
CA ILE A 84 -11.14 20.22 6.74
C ILE A 84 -10.37 21.11 7.72
N TRP A 85 -9.20 20.66 8.17
CA TRP A 85 -8.43 21.32 9.23
C TRP A 85 -7.17 22.05 8.76
N ARG A 86 -6.85 22.00 7.46
CA ARG A 86 -5.67 22.64 6.86
C ARG A 86 -4.35 22.26 7.52
N LEU A 87 -4.24 21.03 8.04
CA LEU A 87 -3.03 20.53 8.69
C LEU A 87 -1.98 20.16 7.64
N LYS A 88 -0.88 20.90 7.57
CA LYS A 88 0.23 20.66 6.62
C LYS A 88 0.80 19.26 6.69
N LEU A 89 0.90 18.68 7.90
CA LEU A 89 1.38 17.31 8.09
C LEU A 89 0.53 16.29 7.33
N ALA A 90 -0.79 16.46 7.31
CA ALA A 90 -1.69 15.57 6.59
C ALA A 90 -1.46 15.64 5.06
N ALA A 91 -1.16 16.82 4.50
CA ALA A 91 -0.78 16.95 3.10
C ALA A 91 0.54 16.22 2.78
N TYR A 92 1.54 16.34 3.65
CA TYR A 92 2.80 15.60 3.48
C TYR A 92 2.62 14.10 3.56
N VAL A 93 1.76 13.61 4.46
CA VAL A 93 1.42 12.18 4.57
C VAL A 93 0.77 11.68 3.29
N SER A 94 -0.25 12.37 2.76
CA SER A 94 -0.89 11.99 1.48
C SER A 94 0.11 11.96 0.33
N LYS A 95 0.96 12.98 0.21
CA LYS A 95 1.99 13.06 -0.83
C LYS A 95 2.99 11.90 -0.73
N SER A 96 3.38 11.51 0.48
CA SER A 96 4.33 10.41 0.70
C SER A 96 3.71 9.03 0.46
N ILE A 97 2.41 8.86 0.73
CA ILE A 97 1.70 7.60 0.52
C ILE A 97 1.47 7.32 -0.97
N ALA A 98 1.21 8.34 -1.78
CA ALA A 98 0.78 8.18 -3.17
C ALA A 98 1.74 7.34 -4.03
N PRO A 99 3.08 7.60 -4.08
CA PRO A 99 3.99 6.79 -4.88
C PRO A 99 4.13 5.35 -4.35
N ILE A 100 4.08 5.16 -3.03
CA ILE A 100 4.12 3.84 -2.41
C ILE A 100 2.83 3.07 -2.75
N GLY A 101 1.68 3.74 -2.64
CA GLY A 101 0.37 3.19 -3.01
C GLY A 101 0.33 2.78 -4.48
N ALA A 102 0.85 3.61 -5.39
CA ALA A 102 0.95 3.26 -6.81
C ALA A 102 1.81 2.01 -7.03
N LEU A 103 2.99 1.94 -6.43
CA LEU A 103 3.89 0.79 -6.56
C LEU A 103 3.24 -0.50 -6.06
N VAL A 104 2.66 -0.48 -4.86
CA VAL A 104 2.02 -1.65 -4.25
C VAL A 104 0.80 -2.09 -5.06
N THR A 105 0.01 -1.15 -5.57
CA THR A 105 -1.15 -1.44 -6.43
C THR A 105 -0.72 -2.04 -7.76
N PHE A 106 0.39 -1.58 -8.35
CA PHE A 106 0.97 -2.21 -9.53
C PHE A 106 1.33 -3.67 -9.26
N PHE A 107 2.01 -3.96 -8.14
CA PHE A 107 2.33 -5.34 -7.76
C PHE A 107 1.07 -6.20 -7.51
N ALA A 108 0.03 -5.63 -6.91
CA ALA A 108 -1.24 -6.32 -6.72
C ALA A 108 -1.91 -6.66 -8.05
N LEU A 109 -1.98 -5.71 -8.99
CA LEU A 109 -2.51 -5.95 -10.33
C LEU A 109 -1.68 -6.98 -11.10
N PHE A 110 -0.36 -6.84 -11.11
CA PHE A 110 0.54 -7.76 -11.81
C PHE A 110 0.43 -9.20 -11.26
N SER A 111 0.57 -9.38 -9.96
CA SER A 111 0.45 -10.72 -9.34
C SER A 111 -0.93 -11.33 -9.49
N GLY A 112 -2.00 -10.50 -9.43
CA GLY A 112 -3.37 -10.94 -9.69
C GLY A 112 -3.58 -11.37 -11.14
N SER A 113 -2.99 -10.67 -12.10
CA SER A 113 -3.03 -11.05 -13.52
C SER A 113 -2.31 -12.38 -13.79
N VAL A 114 -1.14 -12.57 -13.19
CA VAL A 114 -0.39 -13.84 -13.29
C VAL A 114 -1.21 -14.98 -12.69
N TRP A 115 -1.82 -14.77 -11.53
CA TRP A 115 -2.70 -15.77 -10.88
C TRP A 115 -3.99 -16.03 -11.68
N GLY A 116 -4.45 -15.04 -12.44
CA GLY A 116 -5.63 -15.17 -13.30
C GLY A 116 -5.47 -16.20 -14.42
N ILE A 117 -4.26 -16.37 -14.95
CA ILE A 117 -4.00 -17.31 -16.05
C ILE A 117 -4.42 -18.74 -15.70
N PRO A 118 -3.92 -19.37 -14.62
CA PRO A 118 -4.32 -20.73 -14.25
C PRO A 118 -5.73 -20.80 -13.65
N THR A 119 -6.25 -19.69 -13.10
CA THR A 119 -7.53 -19.69 -12.39
C THR A 119 -8.72 -19.46 -13.31
N TRP A 120 -8.58 -18.56 -14.30
CA TRP A 120 -9.66 -18.10 -15.18
C TRP A 120 -9.35 -18.29 -16.67
N GLY A 121 -8.17 -18.80 -17.02
CA GLY A 121 -7.76 -19.00 -18.41
C GLY A 121 -7.36 -17.71 -19.13
N THR A 122 -7.34 -16.58 -18.45
CA THR A 122 -6.95 -15.28 -19.02
C THR A 122 -6.17 -14.47 -18.00
N TRP A 123 -5.22 -13.69 -18.50
CA TRP A 123 -4.41 -12.85 -17.63
C TRP A 123 -5.13 -11.57 -17.19
N TRP A 124 -6.23 -11.18 -17.88
CA TRP A 124 -6.99 -9.97 -17.56
C TRP A 124 -8.49 -10.19 -17.79
N GLN A 125 -9.27 -9.86 -16.79
CA GLN A 125 -10.73 -9.79 -16.91
C GLN A 125 -11.19 -8.38 -16.55
N TRP A 126 -12.11 -7.85 -17.36
CA TRP A 126 -12.74 -6.55 -17.12
C TRP A 126 -13.88 -6.65 -16.10
N ASP A 127 -13.60 -7.23 -14.93
CA ASP A 127 -14.54 -7.22 -13.82
C ASP A 127 -14.43 -5.90 -13.01
N ALA A 128 -15.42 -5.63 -12.16
CA ALA A 128 -15.45 -4.41 -11.35
C ALA A 128 -14.24 -4.29 -10.41
N ARG A 129 -13.72 -5.40 -9.91
CA ARG A 129 -12.60 -5.46 -8.96
C ARG A 129 -11.29 -5.03 -9.63
N ILE A 130 -10.94 -5.66 -10.74
CA ILE A 130 -9.69 -5.38 -11.46
C ILE A 130 -9.74 -3.98 -12.07
N THR A 131 -10.88 -3.62 -12.68
CA THR A 131 -11.08 -2.32 -13.31
C THR A 131 -11.00 -1.18 -12.28
N SER A 132 -11.67 -1.29 -11.13
CA SER A 132 -11.58 -0.27 -10.07
C SER A 132 -10.17 -0.14 -9.51
N THR A 133 -9.45 -1.25 -9.34
CA THR A 133 -8.06 -1.24 -8.88
C THR A 133 -7.13 -0.57 -9.89
N LEU A 134 -7.35 -0.79 -11.20
CA LEU A 134 -6.62 -0.10 -12.26
C LEU A 134 -6.88 1.42 -12.23
N ILE A 135 -8.13 1.83 -12.04
CA ILE A 135 -8.48 3.25 -11.92
C ILE A 135 -7.77 3.87 -10.71
N LEU A 136 -7.77 3.20 -9.55
CA LEU A 136 -7.06 3.67 -8.36
C LEU A 136 -5.55 3.79 -8.63
N PHE A 137 -4.95 2.83 -9.35
CA PHE A 137 -3.54 2.91 -9.76
C PHE A 137 -3.26 4.16 -10.60
N ILE A 138 -4.06 4.40 -11.65
CA ILE A 138 -3.91 5.56 -12.53
C ILE A 138 -4.08 6.87 -11.74
N MET A 139 -5.06 6.94 -10.84
CA MET A 139 -5.27 8.10 -9.98
C MET A 139 -4.07 8.36 -9.05
N SER A 140 -3.49 7.31 -8.49
CA SER A 140 -2.30 7.43 -7.63
C SER A 140 -1.09 7.95 -8.39
N VAL A 141 -0.84 7.41 -9.59
CA VAL A 141 0.23 7.88 -10.49
C VAL A 141 0.00 9.34 -10.88
N SER A 142 -1.23 9.68 -11.28
CA SER A 142 -1.60 11.05 -11.65
C SER A 142 -1.40 12.02 -10.50
N TYR A 143 -1.80 11.64 -9.28
CA TYR A 143 -1.61 12.46 -8.09
C TYR A 143 -0.13 12.73 -7.81
N THR A 144 0.76 11.73 -7.97
CA THR A 144 2.20 11.93 -7.78
C THR A 144 2.77 12.91 -8.78
N HIS A 145 2.40 12.82 -10.05
CA HIS A 145 2.91 13.71 -11.10
C HIS A 145 2.39 15.15 -10.98
N LEU A 146 1.14 15.34 -10.55
CA LEU A 146 0.55 16.67 -10.41
C LEU A 146 1.00 17.41 -9.14
N THR A 147 1.36 16.69 -8.07
CA THR A 147 1.69 17.32 -6.78
C THR A 147 3.19 17.55 -6.57
N LEU A 148 4.06 16.85 -7.29
CA LEU A 148 5.51 17.00 -7.15
C LEU A 148 6.04 18.38 -7.62
N PRO A 149 5.57 18.96 -8.74
CA PRO A 149 6.10 20.25 -9.25
C PRO A 149 5.59 21.49 -8.50
N THR A 150 4.51 21.40 -7.73
CA THR A 150 3.81 22.56 -7.17
C THR A 150 4.18 22.90 -5.72
N MET A 151 5.13 22.18 -5.13
CA MET A 151 5.50 22.31 -3.71
C MET A 151 6.99 22.69 -3.50
N GLU A 152 7.66 23.18 -4.54
CA GLU A 152 8.97 23.85 -4.42
C GLU A 152 8.81 25.31 -4.04
#